data_62cdaac3b0afbff63094df3e316001c6
#
_entry.id   62cdaac3b0afbff63094df3e316001c6
#
_cell.length_a   1.000
_cell.length_b   1.000
_cell.length_c   1.000
_cell.angle_alpha   90.00
_cell.angle_beta   90.00
_cell.angle_gamma   90.00
#
_symmetry.space_group_name_H-M   'P 1'
#
loop_
_entity.id
_entity.type
_entity.pdbx_description
1 polymer ?
#
loop_
_entity_poly.entity_id
_entity_poly.type
_entity_poly.pdbx_seq_one_letter_code
_entity_poly.pdbx_strand_id
1 'polypeptide(L)'
;EGFAQACPKFVIVDEAHNAGTPLAVDTLLKLNPSCILELTATPDRAVNPSNVLRSISASVLQNEDMIKLPLELAISPEYKVALAEAINRVRSLEKEAAEERKLTGERIDPVVMLIQGESALGQHERFTPPVVKEILVNDFNIPAESIAIEYRDQKELDGKRLGDPDF
;
A
#
# COMPACT_ATOMS: atom_id res chain seq x y z
N GLU A 1 -27.46 -23.77 -13.28
CA GLU A 1 -26.53 -23.46 -14.40
C GLU A 1 -27.20 -22.66 -15.55
N GLY A 2 -28.53 -22.76 -15.79
CA GLY A 2 -29.21 -22.14 -16.92
C GLY A 2 -29.44 -20.63 -16.83
N PHE A 3 -29.64 -20.05 -15.63
CA PHE A 3 -30.00 -18.63 -15.49
C PHE A 3 -28.81 -17.68 -15.75
N ALA A 4 -27.61 -18.16 -15.52
CA ALA A 4 -26.37 -17.38 -15.68
C ALA A 4 -25.99 -17.16 -17.16
N GLN A 5 -26.53 -17.92 -18.10
CA GLN A 5 -26.20 -17.83 -19.53
C GLN A 5 -27.17 -16.99 -20.37
N ALA A 6 -28.37 -16.72 -19.85
CA ALA A 6 -29.45 -16.10 -20.64
C ALA A 6 -29.51 -14.56 -20.60
N CYS A 7 -28.87 -13.91 -19.65
CA CYS A 7 -28.90 -12.45 -19.52
C CYS A 7 -27.55 -11.83 -19.91
N PRO A 8 -27.53 -10.73 -20.66
CA PRO A 8 -26.31 -9.95 -20.88
C PRO A 8 -25.76 -9.46 -19.54
N LYS A 9 -24.47 -9.68 -19.31
CA LYS A 9 -23.80 -9.33 -18.06
C LYS A 9 -22.77 -8.26 -18.33
N PHE A 10 -22.81 -7.25 -17.52
CA PHE A 10 -21.77 -6.26 -17.42
C PHE A 10 -20.93 -6.60 -16.19
N VAL A 11 -19.64 -6.82 -16.38
CA VAL A 11 -18.70 -7.15 -15.31
C VAL A 11 -17.73 -5.98 -15.12
N ILE A 12 -17.57 -5.54 -13.88
CA ILE A 12 -16.58 -4.52 -13.50
C ILE A 12 -15.48 -5.23 -12.71
N VAL A 13 -14.24 -5.06 -13.13
CA VAL A 13 -13.05 -5.60 -12.46
C VAL A 13 -12.23 -4.44 -11.95
N ASP A 14 -12.21 -4.26 -10.63
CA ASP A 14 -11.34 -3.30 -9.98
C ASP A 14 -9.95 -3.90 -9.75
N GLU A 15 -8.91 -3.06 -9.79
CA GLU A 15 -7.51 -3.48 -9.74
C GLU A 15 -7.19 -4.61 -10.74
N ALA A 16 -7.63 -4.41 -11.99
CA ALA A 16 -7.61 -5.44 -13.03
C ALA A 16 -6.21 -6.02 -13.33
N HIS A 17 -5.13 -5.31 -12.95
CA HIS A 17 -3.77 -5.84 -13.04
C HIS A 17 -3.56 -7.12 -12.20
N ASN A 18 -4.36 -7.33 -11.14
CA ASN A 18 -4.34 -8.57 -10.35
C ASN A 18 -5.14 -9.71 -10.99
N ALA A 19 -6.00 -9.40 -11.95
CA ALA A 19 -6.86 -10.37 -12.63
C ALA A 19 -6.25 -10.92 -13.96
N GLY A 20 -5.00 -10.56 -14.28
CA GLY A 20 -4.32 -10.97 -15.51
C GLY A 20 -3.83 -12.42 -15.54
N THR A 21 -4.04 -13.22 -14.49
CA THR A 21 -3.66 -14.65 -14.52
C THR A 21 -4.59 -15.45 -15.42
N PRO A 22 -4.08 -16.51 -16.12
CA PRO A 22 -4.91 -17.35 -16.97
C PRO A 22 -6.17 -17.90 -16.28
N LEU A 23 -6.05 -18.24 -14.99
CA LEU A 23 -7.17 -18.73 -14.19
C LEU A 23 -8.24 -17.65 -13.93
N ALA A 24 -7.82 -16.43 -13.65
CA ALA A 24 -8.74 -15.33 -13.43
C ALA A 24 -9.50 -14.95 -14.71
N VAL A 25 -8.79 -14.89 -15.83
CA VAL A 25 -9.38 -14.65 -17.16
C VAL A 25 -10.37 -15.76 -17.52
N ASP A 26 -10.02 -17.03 -17.35
CA ASP A 26 -10.93 -18.17 -17.60
C ASP A 26 -12.18 -18.11 -16.72
N THR A 27 -12.03 -17.69 -15.47
CA THR A 27 -13.16 -17.51 -14.54
C THR A 27 -14.09 -16.38 -15.00
N LEU A 28 -13.55 -15.25 -15.44
CA LEU A 28 -14.33 -14.16 -15.99
C LEU A 28 -15.09 -14.58 -17.26
N LEU A 29 -14.43 -15.31 -18.14
CA LEU A 29 -15.04 -15.79 -19.38
C LEU A 29 -16.18 -16.81 -19.15
N LYS A 30 -16.09 -17.65 -18.09
CA LYS A 30 -17.16 -18.55 -17.68
C LYS A 30 -18.47 -17.84 -17.28
N LEU A 31 -18.38 -16.57 -16.87
CA LEU A 31 -19.56 -15.75 -16.61
C LEU A 31 -20.29 -15.36 -17.91
N ASN A 32 -19.69 -15.60 -19.08
CA ASN A 32 -20.20 -15.18 -20.37
C ASN A 32 -20.62 -13.68 -20.40
N PRO A 33 -19.67 -12.76 -20.10
CA PRO A 33 -20.00 -11.36 -20.01
C PRO A 33 -20.20 -10.76 -21.41
N SER A 34 -21.15 -9.84 -21.55
CA SER A 34 -21.35 -9.03 -22.76
C SER A 34 -20.33 -7.88 -22.83
N CYS A 35 -19.83 -7.45 -21.68
CA CYS A 35 -18.81 -6.41 -21.57
C CYS A 35 -18.06 -6.58 -20.23
N ILE A 36 -16.75 -6.32 -20.27
CA ILE A 36 -15.90 -6.24 -19.07
C ILE A 36 -15.33 -4.82 -19.05
N LEU A 37 -15.58 -4.11 -17.96
CA LEU A 37 -14.94 -2.82 -17.66
C LEU A 37 -13.84 -3.06 -16.63
N GLU A 38 -12.62 -2.72 -17.02
CA GLU A 38 -11.44 -2.82 -16.17
C GLU A 38 -11.06 -1.45 -15.62
N LEU A 39 -10.87 -1.37 -14.31
CA LEU A 39 -10.31 -0.22 -13.61
C LEU A 39 -8.92 -0.61 -13.11
N THR A 40 -7.89 0.11 -13.54
CA THR A 40 -6.50 -0.19 -13.17
C THR A 40 -5.59 1.01 -13.37
N ALA A 41 -4.60 1.15 -12.48
CA ALA A 41 -3.52 2.12 -12.65
C ALA A 41 -2.47 1.65 -13.68
N THR A 42 -2.37 0.34 -13.94
CA THR A 42 -1.35 -0.27 -14.78
C THR A 42 -1.99 -1.23 -15.80
N PRO A 43 -2.59 -0.71 -16.89
CA PRO A 43 -3.20 -1.56 -17.91
C PRO A 43 -2.16 -2.43 -18.60
N ASP A 44 -2.49 -3.71 -18.81
CA ASP A 44 -1.66 -4.61 -19.59
C ASP A 44 -1.69 -4.17 -21.07
N ARG A 45 -0.51 -3.99 -21.65
CA ARG A 45 -0.35 -3.60 -23.06
C ARG A 45 0.30 -4.69 -23.91
N ALA A 46 0.73 -5.78 -23.30
CA ALA A 46 1.58 -6.77 -23.95
C ALA A 46 0.91 -8.14 -24.12
N VAL A 47 0.33 -8.70 -23.07
CA VAL A 47 -0.16 -10.10 -23.07
C VAL A 47 -1.65 -10.17 -23.37
N ASN A 48 -2.46 -9.37 -22.66
CA ASN A 48 -3.90 -9.22 -22.87
C ASN A 48 -4.24 -7.73 -22.98
N PRO A 49 -3.96 -7.07 -24.11
CA PRO A 49 -4.11 -5.64 -24.21
C PRO A 49 -5.57 -5.22 -24.09
N SER A 50 -5.88 -4.47 -23.04
CA SER A 50 -7.19 -3.87 -22.86
C SER A 50 -7.39 -2.67 -23.77
N ASN A 51 -8.61 -2.46 -24.26
CA ASN A 51 -8.96 -1.26 -25.01
C ASN A 51 -9.14 -0.10 -24.04
N VAL A 52 -8.16 0.79 -23.95
CA VAL A 52 -8.17 1.93 -23.03
C VAL A 52 -9.17 2.99 -23.48
N LEU A 53 -10.32 3.04 -22.82
CA LEU A 53 -11.38 4.02 -23.09
C LEU A 53 -11.08 5.39 -22.50
N ARG A 54 -10.49 5.43 -21.30
CA ARG A 54 -10.16 6.66 -20.58
C ARG A 54 -8.87 6.49 -19.81
N SER A 55 -7.99 7.48 -19.90
CA SER A 55 -6.81 7.60 -19.05
C SER A 55 -6.90 8.90 -18.27
N ILE A 56 -6.67 8.83 -16.95
CA ILE A 56 -6.64 9.99 -16.05
C ILE A 56 -5.18 10.15 -15.61
N SER A 57 -4.62 11.33 -15.88
CA SER A 57 -3.24 11.61 -15.49
C SER A 57 -3.12 11.91 -14.01
N ALA A 58 -1.93 11.70 -13.42
CA ALA A 58 -1.63 12.05 -12.03
C ALA A 58 -1.88 13.55 -11.75
N SER A 59 -1.64 14.44 -12.72
CA SER A 59 -1.90 15.86 -12.57
C SER A 59 -3.38 16.21 -12.44
N VAL A 60 -4.27 15.46 -13.11
CA VAL A 60 -5.72 15.62 -12.94
C VAL A 60 -6.13 15.19 -11.54
N LEU A 61 -5.63 14.02 -11.07
CA LEU A 61 -5.93 13.51 -9.74
C LEU A 61 -5.37 14.42 -8.65
N GLN A 62 -4.23 15.06 -8.87
CA GLN A 62 -3.65 16.03 -7.96
C GLN A 62 -4.54 17.28 -7.83
N ASN A 63 -5.05 17.80 -8.94
CA ASN A 63 -5.94 18.97 -8.94
C ASN A 63 -7.28 18.71 -8.24
N GLU A 64 -7.67 17.44 -8.13
CA GLU A 64 -8.88 16.98 -7.43
C GLU A 64 -8.57 16.52 -5.98
N ASP A 65 -7.38 16.80 -5.47
CA ASP A 65 -6.90 16.38 -4.14
C ASP A 65 -6.98 14.85 -3.87
N MET A 66 -6.99 14.06 -4.96
CA MET A 66 -7.07 12.59 -4.88
C MET A 66 -5.70 11.91 -4.72
N ILE A 67 -4.61 12.64 -4.90
CA ILE A 67 -3.24 12.14 -4.73
C ILE A 67 -2.54 12.99 -3.66
N LYS A 68 -1.95 12.31 -2.68
CA LYS A 68 -1.10 12.96 -1.69
C LYS A 68 0.25 13.30 -2.31
N LEU A 69 0.54 14.59 -2.43
CA LEU A 69 1.80 15.14 -2.91
C LEU A 69 2.28 16.23 -1.95
N PRO A 70 3.57 16.47 -1.83
CA PRO A 70 4.68 15.92 -2.62
C PRO A 70 5.05 14.50 -2.26
N LEU A 71 5.59 13.75 -3.25
CA LEU A 71 6.24 12.47 -3.05
C LEU A 71 7.76 12.70 -3.05
N GLU A 72 8.43 12.40 -1.95
CA GLU A 72 9.88 12.48 -1.83
C GLU A 72 10.48 11.08 -1.94
N LEU A 73 11.41 10.87 -2.86
CA LEU A 73 12.13 9.61 -3.02
C LEU A 73 13.59 9.81 -2.62
N ALA A 74 14.03 9.07 -1.61
CA ALA A 74 15.43 9.01 -1.19
C ALA A 74 15.98 7.60 -1.41
N ILE A 75 17.22 7.49 -1.85
CA ILE A 75 17.93 6.22 -2.05
C ILE A 75 19.19 6.25 -1.20
N SER A 76 19.36 5.24 -0.35
CA SER A 76 20.59 5.07 0.44
C SER A 76 21.14 3.66 0.23
N PRO A 77 22.46 3.50 0.06
CA PRO A 77 23.08 2.18 -0.04
C PRO A 77 23.09 1.44 1.32
N GLU A 78 22.94 2.16 2.42
CA GLU A 78 22.95 1.62 3.77
C GLU A 78 21.56 1.77 4.40
N TYR A 79 20.94 0.64 4.73
CA TYR A 79 19.59 0.63 5.31
C TYR A 79 19.49 1.36 6.66
N LYS A 80 20.56 1.37 7.48
CA LYS A 80 20.58 2.12 8.74
C LYS A 80 20.49 3.63 8.52
N VAL A 81 21.15 4.12 7.48
CA VAL A 81 21.06 5.54 7.10
C VAL A 81 19.66 5.86 6.62
N ALA A 82 19.08 5.02 5.75
CA ALA A 82 17.70 5.19 5.28
C ALA A 82 16.69 5.18 6.45
N LEU A 83 16.87 4.28 7.42
CA LEU A 83 16.03 4.24 8.62
C LEU A 83 16.14 5.53 9.45
N ALA A 84 17.39 6.01 9.66
CA ALA A 84 17.62 7.25 10.41
C ALA A 84 16.93 8.45 9.74
N GLU A 85 17.05 8.58 8.43
CA GLU A 85 16.40 9.62 7.64
C GLU A 85 14.88 9.53 7.73
N ALA A 86 14.32 8.32 7.58
CA ALA A 86 12.89 8.09 7.67
C ALA A 86 12.35 8.42 9.08
N ILE A 87 13.04 8.02 10.14
CA ILE A 87 12.67 8.34 11.53
C ILE A 87 12.68 9.85 11.76
N ASN A 88 13.70 10.54 11.28
CA ASN A 88 13.78 11.99 11.39
C ASN A 88 12.63 12.67 10.64
N ARG A 89 12.25 12.15 9.48
CA ARG A 89 11.13 12.67 8.71
C ARG A 89 9.80 12.45 9.44
N VAL A 90 9.57 11.27 10.02
CA VAL A 90 8.39 10.99 10.85
C VAL A 90 8.30 11.99 12.00
N ARG A 91 9.39 12.19 12.74
CA ARG A 91 9.42 13.15 13.86
C ARG A 91 9.12 14.58 13.43
N SER A 92 9.60 15.00 12.25
CA SER A 92 9.28 16.31 11.68
C SER A 92 7.79 16.43 11.36
N LEU A 93 7.23 15.41 10.68
CA LEU A 93 5.82 15.37 10.33
C LEU A 93 4.90 15.36 11.57
N GLU A 94 5.26 14.61 12.60
CA GLU A 94 4.52 14.60 13.87
C GLU A 94 4.50 15.97 14.54
N LYS A 95 5.63 16.69 14.48
CA LYS A 95 5.70 18.05 15.00
C LYS A 95 4.83 19.00 14.20
N GLU A 96 4.90 18.94 12.88
CA GLU A 96 4.06 19.72 11.96
C GLU A 96 2.56 19.43 12.22
N ALA A 97 2.18 18.15 12.31
CA ALA A 97 0.82 17.73 12.62
C ALA A 97 0.34 18.21 14.01
N ALA A 98 1.22 18.21 15.00
CA ALA A 98 0.90 18.71 16.33
C ALA A 98 0.68 20.24 16.37
N GLU A 99 1.45 20.97 15.56
CA GLU A 99 1.28 22.41 15.41
C GLU A 99 -0.03 22.74 14.68
N GLU A 100 -0.31 22.05 13.60
CA GLU A 100 -1.55 22.23 12.82
C GLU A 100 -2.79 21.89 13.66
N ARG A 101 -2.76 20.80 14.43
CA ARG A 101 -3.83 20.44 15.36
C ARG A 101 -4.12 21.54 16.39
N LYS A 102 -3.07 22.23 16.86
CA LYS A 102 -3.24 23.35 17.80
C LYS A 102 -3.86 24.56 17.13
N LEU A 103 -3.56 24.80 15.85
CA LEU A 103 -4.06 25.95 15.11
C LEU A 103 -5.50 25.75 14.62
N THR A 104 -5.82 24.56 14.12
CA THR A 104 -7.12 24.27 13.49
C THR A 104 -8.13 23.69 14.46
N GLY A 105 -7.67 23.03 15.53
CA GLY A 105 -8.51 22.24 16.42
C GLY A 105 -9.01 20.94 15.81
N GLU A 106 -8.59 20.60 14.58
CA GLU A 106 -8.96 19.39 13.89
C GLU A 106 -8.16 18.18 14.39
N ARG A 107 -8.78 17.00 14.36
CA ARG A 107 -8.09 15.73 14.62
C ARG A 107 -7.22 15.39 13.41
N ILE A 108 -5.92 15.35 13.61
CA ILE A 108 -4.97 14.82 12.62
C ILE A 108 -4.53 13.44 13.10
N ASP A 109 -4.65 12.46 12.22
CA ASP A 109 -4.22 11.09 12.52
C ASP A 109 -2.70 11.02 12.71
N PRO A 110 -2.22 10.07 13.53
CA PRO A 110 -0.79 9.90 13.79
C PRO A 110 -0.01 9.58 12.52
N VAL A 111 1.25 10.01 12.47
CA VAL A 111 2.15 9.67 11.37
C VAL A 111 2.60 8.23 11.53
N VAL A 112 2.37 7.41 10.52
CA VAL A 112 2.74 5.99 10.50
C VAL A 112 3.88 5.76 9.52
N MET A 113 4.95 5.09 9.98
CA MET A 113 6.05 4.65 9.13
C MET A 113 5.85 3.19 8.74
N LEU A 114 5.69 2.92 7.45
CA LEU A 114 5.65 1.55 6.92
C LEU A 114 7.04 1.14 6.46
N ILE A 115 7.55 0.04 7.02
CA ILE A 115 8.84 -0.54 6.63
C ILE A 115 8.59 -1.90 5.98
N GLN A 116 8.99 -2.05 4.74
CA GLN A 116 8.93 -3.32 4.03
C GLN A 116 10.30 -3.99 4.07
N GLY A 117 10.38 -5.11 4.75
CA GLY A 117 11.59 -5.92 4.83
C GLY A 117 11.65 -7.04 3.80
N GLU A 118 12.78 -7.73 3.74
CA GLU A 118 12.98 -8.88 2.88
C GLU A 118 12.45 -10.18 3.51
N SER A 119 12.08 -11.14 2.67
CA SER A 119 11.77 -12.49 3.14
C SER A 119 13.07 -13.27 3.41
N ALA A 120 13.10 -14.08 4.49
CA ALA A 120 14.27 -14.80 4.95
C ALA A 120 14.63 -16.04 4.07
N LEU A 121 14.87 -15.85 2.77
CA LEU A 121 15.33 -16.91 1.86
C LEU A 121 16.81 -16.70 1.48
N GLY A 122 17.76 -17.37 2.21
CA GLY A 122 19.20 -17.39 1.94
C GLY A 122 20.11 -17.05 3.12
N GLN A 123 21.44 -17.00 2.89
CA GLN A 123 22.50 -17.05 3.90
C GLN A 123 23.10 -15.72 4.38
N HIS A 124 22.54 -14.57 4.04
CA HIS A 124 23.08 -13.26 4.46
C HIS A 124 22.25 -12.61 5.56
N GLU A 125 22.89 -11.79 6.41
CA GLU A 125 22.19 -10.90 7.35
C GLU A 125 21.18 -10.08 6.57
N ARG A 126 19.90 -10.26 6.88
CA ARG A 126 18.82 -9.75 6.06
C ARG A 126 18.02 -8.75 6.83
N PHE A 127 17.58 -7.77 6.09
CA PHE A 127 16.65 -6.75 6.54
C PHE A 127 15.25 -7.37 6.70
N THR A 128 15.10 -8.27 7.69
CA THR A 128 13.82 -8.89 8.02
C THR A 128 13.08 -8.08 9.09
N PRO A 129 11.75 -8.13 9.15
CA PRO A 129 10.99 -7.37 10.14
C PRO A 129 11.44 -7.54 11.60
N PRO A 130 11.76 -8.75 12.11
CA PRO A 130 12.30 -8.90 13.46
C PRO A 130 13.64 -8.18 13.69
N VAL A 131 14.56 -8.29 12.71
CA VAL A 131 15.87 -7.61 12.77
C VAL A 131 15.69 -6.10 12.76
N VAL A 132 14.77 -5.59 11.92
CA VAL A 132 14.44 -4.17 11.87
C VAL A 132 13.87 -3.70 13.21
N LYS A 133 12.98 -4.47 13.85
CA LYS A 133 12.44 -4.14 15.18
C LYS A 133 13.55 -4.03 16.22
N GLU A 134 14.48 -4.98 16.24
CA GLU A 134 15.63 -4.92 17.15
C GLU A 134 16.49 -3.65 16.92
N ILE A 135 16.75 -3.29 15.69
CA ILE A 135 17.51 -2.07 15.35
C ILE A 135 16.74 -0.82 15.80
N LEU A 136 15.44 -0.74 15.54
CA LEU A 136 14.62 0.40 15.93
C LEU A 136 14.60 0.58 17.46
N VAL A 137 14.52 -0.50 18.20
CA VAL A 137 14.54 -0.47 19.68
C VAL A 137 15.93 -0.13 20.21
N ASN A 138 16.96 -0.84 19.76
CA ASN A 138 18.30 -0.77 20.35
C ASN A 138 19.11 0.43 19.86
N ASP A 139 19.06 0.72 18.57
CA ASP A 139 19.89 1.78 17.96
C ASP A 139 19.17 3.14 17.94
N PHE A 140 17.84 3.15 17.83
CA PHE A 140 17.04 4.38 17.71
C PHE A 140 16.15 4.69 18.91
N ASN A 141 16.16 3.82 19.95
CA ASN A 141 15.37 3.96 21.17
C ASN A 141 13.86 4.16 20.92
N ILE A 142 13.32 3.49 19.91
CA ILE A 142 11.88 3.49 19.66
C ILE A 142 11.22 2.47 20.59
N PRO A 143 10.17 2.83 21.33
CA PRO A 143 9.49 1.90 22.22
C PRO A 143 8.96 0.68 21.46
N ALA A 144 9.18 -0.52 21.99
CA ALA A 144 8.79 -1.76 21.33
C ALA A 144 7.28 -1.88 21.11
N GLU A 145 6.49 -1.26 21.98
CA GLU A 145 5.02 -1.14 21.90
C GLU A 145 4.53 -0.26 20.74
N SER A 146 5.40 0.63 20.24
CA SER A 146 5.12 1.49 19.07
C SER A 146 5.43 0.79 17.75
N ILE A 147 5.89 -0.46 17.77
CA ILE A 147 6.30 -1.20 16.58
C ILE A 147 5.46 -2.46 16.45
N ALA A 148 4.65 -2.55 15.43
CA ALA A 148 3.91 -3.75 15.09
C ALA A 148 4.56 -4.47 13.89
N ILE A 149 4.61 -5.80 13.95
CA ILE A 149 5.16 -6.65 12.89
C ILE A 149 4.03 -7.47 12.24
N GLU A 150 4.04 -7.50 10.90
CA GLU A 150 3.27 -8.43 10.08
C GLU A 150 4.25 -9.29 9.29
N TYR A 151 4.59 -10.47 9.81
CA TYR A 151 5.60 -11.34 9.20
C TYR A 151 5.38 -12.81 9.56
N ARG A 152 5.16 -13.67 8.58
CA ARG A 152 4.88 -15.11 8.75
C ARG A 152 3.73 -15.35 9.72
N ASP A 153 4.02 -15.98 10.85
CA ASP A 153 3.04 -16.31 11.90
C ASP A 153 2.84 -15.16 12.92
N GLN A 154 3.65 -14.11 12.83
CA GLN A 154 3.52 -12.90 13.65
C GLN A 154 2.57 -11.92 13.00
N LYS A 155 1.38 -11.75 13.56
CA LYS A 155 0.31 -10.87 13.06
C LYS A 155 -0.07 -9.87 14.14
N GLU A 156 0.84 -8.94 14.44
CA GLU A 156 0.62 -7.94 15.50
C GLU A 156 -0.36 -6.84 15.08
N LEU A 157 -0.69 -6.75 13.76
CA LEU A 157 -1.69 -5.83 13.22
C LEU A 157 -3.09 -6.43 13.11
N ASP A 158 -3.25 -7.74 13.41
CA ASP A 158 -4.54 -8.41 13.24
C ASP A 158 -5.60 -7.79 14.17
N GLY A 159 -6.69 -7.31 13.57
CA GLY A 159 -7.77 -6.61 14.26
C GLY A 159 -7.53 -5.13 14.55
N LYS A 160 -6.37 -4.58 14.28
CA LYS A 160 -6.06 -3.15 14.44
C LYS A 160 -6.38 -2.38 13.16
N ARG A 161 -6.92 -1.17 13.32
CA ARG A 161 -7.19 -0.25 12.19
C ARG A 161 -6.49 1.07 12.42
N LEU A 162 -5.95 1.65 11.36
CA LEU A 162 -5.47 3.04 11.37
C LEU A 162 -6.60 3.97 11.83
N GLY A 163 -6.33 4.75 12.86
CA GLY A 163 -7.31 5.64 13.48
C GLY A 163 -8.04 5.07 14.69
N ASP A 164 -7.79 3.81 15.07
CA ASP A 164 -8.22 3.30 16.37
C ASP A 164 -7.50 4.05 17.50
N PRO A 165 -8.18 4.33 18.62
CA PRO A 165 -7.56 5.06 19.75
C PRO A 165 -6.31 4.38 20.34
N ASP A 166 -6.23 3.06 20.17
CA ASP A 166 -5.17 2.20 20.72
C ASP A 166 -4.13 1.77 19.66
N PHE A 167 -4.09 2.46 18.52
CA PHE A 167 -3.13 2.19 17.44
C PHE A 167 -1.84 2.97 17.65
#